data_d986497c414a0d7e98f80c60c4027401
#
_entry.id   d986497c414a0d7e98f80c60c4027401
#
_cell.length_a   1.000
_cell.length_b   1.000
_cell.length_c   1.000
_cell.angle_alpha   90.00
_cell.angle_beta   90.00
_cell.angle_gamma   90.00
#
_symmetry.space_group_name_H-M   'P 1'
#
loop_
_entity.id
_entity.type
_entity.pdbx_description
1 polymer ?
#
loop_
_entity_poly.entity_id
_entity_poly.type
_entity_poly.pdbx_seq_one_letter_code
_entity_poly.pdbx_strand_id
1 'polypeptide(L)'
;CWHSLDVAAMGYLMVKRNCFGLADYFRQLGISDKEQAAQFFAWLLCWHDIGKFARSFQQLYLPPELKIQEGARKNYEKISHSTLGYWLWNHYLSECQELLPSSSLSPRKLRRVIEMWMPVTTGHHGQPPDRMDELDNFLPEDKAAARDFLLEIKPLFPLIEIPAFWDDDEGIELIKHLSWYISATVVLADWTGSSTRFFPRVAHPMDIKGYWQKTLIQAQNALTVFPLKAKVAPFNGINTLFP
;
A
#
# COMPACT_ATOMS: atom_id res chain seq x y z
N CYS A 1 11.21 4.57 1.28
CA CYS A 1 11.21 3.86 -0.02
C CYS A 1 11.34 2.36 0.15
N TRP A 2 12.46 1.84 0.73
CA TRP A 2 12.67 0.40 0.86
C TRP A 2 11.57 -0.30 1.65
N HIS A 3 11.16 0.25 2.77
CA HIS A 3 10.06 -0.29 3.56
C HIS A 3 8.76 -0.49 2.76
N SER A 4 8.42 0.44 1.87
CA SER A 4 7.23 0.28 1.01
C SER A 4 7.34 -0.95 0.10
N LEU A 5 8.54 -1.30 -0.36
CA LEU A 5 8.77 -2.52 -1.14
C LEU A 5 8.76 -3.78 -0.27
N ASP A 6 9.23 -3.70 0.98
CA ASP A 6 9.14 -4.82 1.93
C ASP A 6 7.68 -5.20 2.20
N VAL A 7 6.84 -4.20 2.46
CA VAL A 7 5.40 -4.38 2.66
C VAL A 7 4.72 -4.86 1.37
N ALA A 8 5.09 -4.31 0.21
CA ALA A 8 4.59 -4.75 -1.09
C ALA A 8 4.93 -6.21 -1.39
N ALA A 9 6.15 -6.66 -1.07
CA ALA A 9 6.56 -8.05 -1.27
C ALA A 9 5.79 -9.01 -0.36
N MET A 10 5.49 -8.60 0.88
CA MET A 10 4.60 -9.35 1.77
C MET A 10 3.22 -9.53 1.14
N GLY A 11 2.59 -8.42 0.73
CA GLY A 11 1.26 -8.46 0.11
C GLY A 11 1.24 -9.27 -1.18
N TYR A 12 2.24 -9.11 -2.04
CA TYR A 12 2.40 -9.92 -3.26
C TYR A 12 2.35 -11.43 -2.95
N LEU A 13 3.17 -11.88 -2.00
CA LEU A 13 3.22 -13.30 -1.63
C LEU A 13 1.97 -13.75 -0.86
N MET A 14 1.31 -12.88 -0.10
CA MET A 14 0.03 -13.20 0.55
C MET A 14 -1.05 -13.53 -0.49
N VAL A 15 -1.12 -12.77 -1.61
CA VAL A 15 -2.02 -13.11 -2.72
C VAL A 15 -1.59 -14.40 -3.40
N LYS A 16 -0.29 -14.54 -3.75
CA LYS A 16 0.23 -15.75 -4.43
C LYS A 16 -0.05 -17.03 -3.65
N ARG A 17 0.00 -16.99 -2.33
CA ARG A 17 -0.29 -18.12 -1.42
C ARG A 17 -1.76 -18.21 -0.99
N ASN A 18 -2.60 -17.31 -1.47
CA ASN A 18 -4.01 -17.18 -1.07
C ASN A 18 -4.19 -17.12 0.46
N CYS A 19 -3.33 -16.36 1.15
CA CYS A 19 -3.45 -16.16 2.59
C CYS A 19 -4.83 -15.55 2.91
N PHE A 20 -5.54 -16.15 3.85
CA PHE A 20 -6.90 -15.71 4.26
C PHE A 20 -7.92 -15.59 3.11
N GLY A 21 -7.72 -16.30 2.00
CA GLY A 21 -8.60 -16.21 0.83
C GLY A 21 -8.40 -14.93 -0.02
N LEU A 22 -7.28 -14.24 0.15
CA LEU A 22 -7.04 -12.93 -0.49
C LEU A 22 -7.13 -12.98 -2.02
N ALA A 23 -6.62 -14.05 -2.66
CA ALA A 23 -6.76 -14.23 -4.11
C ALA A 23 -8.23 -14.45 -4.54
N ASP A 24 -9.05 -15.02 -3.66
CA ASP A 24 -10.47 -15.24 -3.94
C ASP A 24 -11.24 -13.92 -3.89
N TYR A 25 -10.88 -12.99 -3.02
CA TYR A 25 -11.44 -11.64 -2.99
C TYR A 25 -11.09 -10.87 -4.27
N PHE A 26 -9.84 -10.94 -4.74
CA PHE A 26 -9.47 -10.29 -6.00
C PHE A 26 -10.18 -10.92 -7.22
N ARG A 27 -10.44 -12.23 -7.18
CA ARG A 27 -11.24 -12.88 -8.22
C ARG A 27 -12.68 -12.37 -8.23
N GLN A 28 -13.30 -12.17 -7.07
CA GLN A 28 -14.63 -11.55 -6.97
C GLN A 28 -14.62 -10.12 -7.52
N LEU A 29 -13.51 -9.38 -7.31
CA LEU A 29 -13.28 -8.06 -7.89
C LEU A 29 -12.95 -8.09 -9.40
N GLY A 30 -13.04 -9.25 -10.06
CA GLY A 30 -12.80 -9.40 -11.51
C GLY A 30 -11.34 -9.55 -11.91
N ILE A 31 -10.42 -9.63 -10.95
CA ILE A 31 -9.00 -9.92 -11.24
C ILE A 31 -8.76 -11.42 -11.05
N SER A 32 -9.02 -12.20 -12.12
CA SER A 32 -8.95 -13.66 -12.06
C SER A 32 -7.53 -14.21 -12.11
N ASP A 33 -6.62 -13.52 -12.79
CA ASP A 33 -5.21 -13.90 -12.82
C ASP A 33 -4.55 -13.58 -11.49
N LYS A 34 -4.01 -14.61 -10.85
CA LYS A 34 -3.39 -14.48 -9.51
C LYS A 34 -2.11 -13.64 -9.54
N GLU A 35 -1.38 -13.63 -10.64
CA GLU A 35 -0.19 -12.81 -10.80
C GLU A 35 -0.57 -11.34 -10.92
N GLN A 36 -1.56 -11.02 -11.74
CA GLN A 36 -2.13 -9.68 -11.86
C GLN A 36 -2.67 -9.18 -10.50
N ALA A 37 -3.43 -10.01 -9.78
CA ALA A 37 -3.93 -9.69 -8.46
C ALA A 37 -2.80 -9.41 -7.45
N ALA A 38 -1.74 -10.22 -7.47
CA ALA A 38 -0.58 -10.03 -6.61
C ALA A 38 0.16 -8.73 -6.92
N GLN A 39 0.34 -8.40 -8.20
CA GLN A 39 0.97 -7.15 -8.63
C GLN A 39 0.10 -5.94 -8.28
N PHE A 40 -1.21 -6.02 -8.47
CA PHE A 40 -2.12 -4.95 -8.08
C PHE A 40 -2.05 -4.67 -6.57
N PHE A 41 -2.11 -5.71 -5.75
CA PHE A 41 -2.05 -5.55 -4.30
C PHE A 41 -0.68 -5.02 -3.84
N ALA A 42 0.41 -5.53 -4.41
CA ALA A 42 1.76 -5.02 -4.13
C ALA A 42 1.90 -3.54 -4.51
N TRP A 43 1.37 -3.15 -5.67
CA TRP A 43 1.36 -1.76 -6.11
C TRP A 43 0.58 -0.87 -5.13
N LEU A 44 -0.62 -1.28 -4.71
CA LEU A 44 -1.38 -0.57 -3.68
C LEU A 44 -0.58 -0.40 -2.39
N LEU A 45 0.10 -1.45 -1.95
CA LEU A 45 0.91 -1.40 -0.73
C LEU A 45 2.11 -0.45 -0.84
N CYS A 46 2.62 -0.17 -2.04
CA CYS A 46 3.65 0.85 -2.20
C CYS A 46 3.18 2.26 -1.81
N TRP A 47 1.87 2.50 -1.80
CA TRP A 47 1.28 3.79 -1.45
C TRP A 47 1.03 3.98 0.05
N HIS A 48 1.07 2.90 0.86
CA HIS A 48 0.63 2.95 2.26
C HIS A 48 1.33 4.05 3.07
N ASP A 49 2.60 4.26 2.82
CA ASP A 49 3.48 5.19 3.51
C ASP A 49 3.86 6.43 2.69
N ILE A 50 3.16 6.71 1.60
CA ILE A 50 3.51 7.82 0.70
C ILE A 50 3.50 9.19 1.43
N GLY A 51 2.72 9.33 2.48
CA GLY A 51 2.70 10.52 3.33
C GLY A 51 4.00 10.77 4.09
N LYS A 52 4.86 9.77 4.23
CA LYS A 52 6.18 9.91 4.86
C LYS A 52 7.17 10.72 3.99
N PHE A 53 6.82 11.04 2.75
CA PHE A 53 7.56 12.00 1.93
C PHE A 53 7.38 13.45 2.40
N ALA A 54 6.35 13.73 3.21
CA ALA A 54 6.15 15.07 3.77
C ALA A 54 7.36 15.54 4.57
N ARG A 55 7.78 16.79 4.37
CA ARG A 55 8.89 17.41 5.08
C ARG A 55 8.72 17.34 6.60
N SER A 56 7.49 17.53 7.08
CA SER A 56 7.14 17.42 8.49
C SER A 56 7.43 16.04 9.08
N PHE A 57 7.22 14.97 8.31
CA PHE A 57 7.59 13.61 8.72
C PHE A 57 9.11 13.39 8.64
N GLN A 58 9.75 13.82 7.55
CA GLN A 58 11.18 13.64 7.34
C GLN A 58 12.02 14.33 8.43
N GLN A 59 11.52 15.42 9.01
CA GLN A 59 12.19 16.15 10.10
C GLN A 59 12.15 15.43 11.44
N LEU A 60 11.35 14.37 11.63
CA LEU A 60 11.35 13.57 12.87
C LEU A 60 12.66 12.83 13.08
N TYR A 61 13.35 12.47 12.02
CA TYR A 61 14.64 11.81 12.07
C TYR A 61 15.56 12.35 10.99
N LEU A 62 16.54 13.13 11.40
CA LEU A 62 17.57 13.73 10.53
C LEU A 62 18.91 13.03 10.79
N PRO A 63 19.24 11.96 10.05
CA PRO A 63 20.58 11.40 10.13
C PRO A 63 21.59 12.46 9.64
N PRO A 64 22.76 12.58 10.28
CA PRO A 64 23.77 13.62 9.96
C PRO A 64 24.19 13.67 8.50
N GLU A 65 24.04 12.53 7.79
CA GLU A 65 24.42 12.37 6.37
C GLU A 65 23.35 12.91 5.41
N LEU A 66 22.11 13.08 5.86
CA LEU A 66 21.02 13.61 5.04
C LEU A 66 20.91 15.12 5.25
N LYS A 67 21.41 15.90 4.29
CA LYS A 67 21.14 17.34 4.21
C LYS A 67 19.70 17.57 3.76
N ILE A 68 18.76 17.41 4.69
CA ILE A 68 17.38 17.81 4.44
C ILE A 68 17.33 19.33 4.54
N GLN A 69 16.95 19.98 3.43
CA GLN A 69 16.83 21.43 3.40
C GLN A 69 15.87 21.92 4.49
N GLU A 70 16.22 22.99 5.15
CA GLU A 70 15.33 23.66 6.11
C GLU A 70 14.07 24.11 5.36
N GLY A 71 12.93 23.63 5.78
CA GLY A 71 11.63 23.96 5.21
C GLY A 71 10.51 23.70 6.21
N ALA A 72 9.36 24.22 5.96
CA ALA A 72 8.14 24.28 6.76
C ALA A 72 8.16 23.41 8.05
N ARG A 73 8.44 24.02 9.18
CA ARG A 73 8.25 23.44 10.52
C ARG A 73 6.74 23.42 10.80
N LYS A 74 6.03 22.41 10.30
CA LYS A 74 4.65 22.24 10.73
C LYS A 74 4.54 20.98 11.58
N ASN A 75 3.75 21.11 12.65
CA ASN A 75 3.57 20.11 13.69
C ASN A 75 3.06 18.79 13.11
N TYR A 76 3.98 17.87 12.82
CA TYR A 76 3.64 16.49 12.48
C TYR A 76 2.76 15.82 13.55
N GLU A 77 2.96 16.20 14.83
CA GLU A 77 2.22 15.65 15.98
C GLU A 77 0.70 15.72 15.87
N LYS A 78 0.18 16.57 14.97
CA LYS A 78 -1.27 16.75 14.77
C LYS A 78 -1.83 16.05 13.53
N ILE A 79 -0.98 15.61 12.61
CA ILE A 79 -1.43 15.06 11.31
C ILE A 79 -0.67 13.78 11.01
N SER A 80 -1.39 12.66 10.97
CA SER A 80 -0.78 11.35 10.68
C SER A 80 -0.26 11.27 9.24
N HIS A 81 0.77 10.45 9.02
CA HIS A 81 1.24 10.19 7.65
C HIS A 81 0.20 9.48 6.78
N SER A 82 -0.77 8.79 7.37
CA SER A 82 -1.95 8.26 6.68
C SER A 82 -2.76 9.37 6.04
N THR A 83 -3.11 10.40 6.82
CA THR A 83 -3.82 11.60 6.35
C THR A 83 -2.99 12.37 5.31
N LEU A 84 -1.68 12.53 5.56
CA LEU A 84 -0.76 13.17 4.61
C LEU A 84 -0.70 12.42 3.28
N GLY A 85 -0.65 11.08 3.30
CA GLY A 85 -0.63 10.25 2.09
C GLY A 85 -1.92 10.36 1.28
N TYR A 86 -3.07 10.31 1.95
CA TYR A 86 -4.36 10.49 1.32
C TYR A 86 -4.54 11.89 0.72
N TRP A 87 -4.10 12.92 1.43
CA TRP A 87 -4.08 14.30 0.93
C TRP A 87 -3.21 14.43 -0.31
N LEU A 88 -2.00 13.86 -0.29
CA LEU A 88 -1.05 13.92 -1.41
C LEU A 88 -1.62 13.25 -2.67
N TRP A 89 -2.36 12.15 -2.51
CA TRP A 89 -3.11 11.56 -3.60
C TRP A 89 -4.14 12.54 -4.16
N ASN A 90 -5.05 13.03 -3.32
CA ASN A 90 -6.19 13.83 -3.75
C ASN A 90 -5.81 15.17 -4.41
N HIS A 91 -4.71 15.78 -3.96
CA HIS A 91 -4.36 17.14 -4.37
C HIS A 91 -3.16 17.20 -5.36
N TYR A 92 -2.51 16.08 -5.62
CA TYR A 92 -1.35 16.08 -6.51
C TYR A 92 -1.18 14.81 -7.32
N LEU A 93 -1.01 13.64 -6.70
CA LEU A 93 -0.61 12.43 -7.41
C LEU A 93 -1.72 11.87 -8.31
N SER A 94 -2.99 12.10 -7.99
CA SER A 94 -4.12 11.67 -8.80
C SER A 94 -4.16 12.32 -10.18
N GLU A 95 -3.55 13.50 -10.33
CA GLU A 95 -3.44 14.22 -11.62
C GLU A 95 -2.30 13.68 -12.50
N CYS A 96 -1.36 12.93 -11.93
CA CYS A 96 -0.24 12.33 -12.64
C CYS A 96 -0.70 11.06 -13.37
N GLN A 97 -1.19 11.19 -14.59
CA GLN A 97 -1.73 10.06 -15.37
C GLN A 97 -0.72 8.94 -15.57
N GLU A 98 0.57 9.27 -15.65
CA GLU A 98 1.66 8.31 -15.78
C GLU A 98 1.80 7.36 -14.58
N LEU A 99 1.24 7.70 -13.41
CA LEU A 99 1.23 6.83 -12.24
C LEU A 99 0.11 5.79 -12.28
N LEU A 100 -0.97 6.08 -13.01
CA LEU A 100 -2.15 5.22 -13.02
C LEU A 100 -1.88 3.91 -13.78
N PRO A 101 -2.49 2.80 -13.35
CA PRO A 101 -2.42 1.53 -14.06
C PRO A 101 -3.22 1.57 -15.37
N SER A 102 -3.06 0.54 -16.20
CA SER A 102 -3.83 0.38 -17.43
C SER A 102 -5.32 0.14 -17.12
N SER A 103 -6.17 0.69 -17.96
CA SER A 103 -7.63 0.47 -17.91
C SER A 103 -8.28 0.94 -19.21
N SER A 104 -9.44 0.39 -19.53
CA SER A 104 -10.34 0.91 -20.57
C SER A 104 -11.19 2.10 -20.11
N LEU A 105 -11.14 2.45 -18.81
CA LEU A 105 -11.82 3.60 -18.25
C LEU A 105 -11.17 4.92 -18.70
N SER A 106 -12.00 5.96 -18.82
CA SER A 106 -11.45 7.31 -19.01
C SER A 106 -10.58 7.72 -17.79
N PRO A 107 -9.61 8.63 -17.95
CA PRO A 107 -8.73 9.04 -16.85
C PRO A 107 -9.48 9.52 -15.60
N ARG A 108 -10.59 10.25 -15.78
CA ARG A 108 -11.44 10.72 -14.68
C ARG A 108 -12.10 9.57 -13.90
N LYS A 109 -12.62 8.57 -14.62
CA LYS A 109 -13.26 7.38 -14.02
C LYS A 109 -12.22 6.52 -13.32
N LEU A 110 -11.08 6.30 -13.96
CA LEU A 110 -9.96 5.55 -13.38
C LEU A 110 -9.48 6.17 -12.06
N ARG A 111 -9.30 7.51 -12.01
CA ARG A 111 -8.95 8.21 -10.75
C ARG A 111 -9.98 7.96 -9.66
N ARG A 112 -11.27 8.07 -9.95
CA ARG A 112 -12.36 7.81 -8.99
C ARG A 112 -12.29 6.38 -8.44
N VAL A 113 -12.02 5.42 -9.30
CA VAL A 113 -11.87 4.01 -8.91
C VAL A 113 -10.66 3.81 -8.01
N ILE A 114 -9.51 4.38 -8.38
CA ILE A 114 -8.29 4.26 -7.56
C ILE A 114 -8.45 5.00 -6.24
N GLU A 115 -9.16 6.14 -6.20
CA GLU A 115 -9.46 6.87 -4.97
C GLU A 115 -10.15 6.01 -3.91
N MET A 116 -10.99 5.05 -4.31
CA MET A 116 -11.65 4.13 -3.35
C MET A 116 -10.64 3.22 -2.63
N TRP A 117 -9.48 2.94 -3.25
CA TRP A 117 -8.43 2.11 -2.68
C TRP A 117 -7.45 2.88 -1.79
N MET A 118 -7.36 4.20 -1.94
CA MET A 118 -6.41 5.00 -1.17
C MET A 118 -6.65 4.94 0.35
N PRO A 119 -7.90 5.07 0.87
CA PRO A 119 -8.14 4.88 2.30
C PRO A 119 -7.83 3.48 2.80
N VAL A 120 -7.99 2.45 1.94
CA VAL A 120 -7.68 1.06 2.28
C VAL A 120 -6.19 0.87 2.55
N THR A 121 -5.36 1.50 1.73
CA THR A 121 -3.90 1.37 1.84
C THR A 121 -3.28 2.39 2.81
N THR A 122 -3.68 3.66 2.77
CA THR A 122 -3.14 4.68 3.68
C THR A 122 -3.67 4.54 5.11
N GLY A 123 -4.84 3.92 5.31
CA GLY A 123 -5.45 3.65 6.61
C GLY A 123 -4.87 2.43 7.36
N HIS A 124 -3.64 2.03 7.06
CA HIS A 124 -2.98 0.82 7.59
C HIS A 124 -2.78 0.79 9.12
N HIS A 125 -3.08 1.88 9.82
CA HIS A 125 -3.14 1.92 11.30
C HIS A 125 -4.51 1.52 11.87
N GLY A 126 -5.40 0.96 11.05
CA GLY A 126 -6.72 0.49 11.47
C GLY A 126 -7.79 1.58 11.54
N GLN A 127 -7.49 2.78 11.09
CA GLN A 127 -8.43 3.88 10.94
C GLN A 127 -8.30 4.51 9.56
N PRO A 128 -9.42 4.84 8.88
CA PRO A 128 -9.37 5.61 7.65
C PRO A 128 -8.63 6.93 7.85
N PRO A 129 -7.92 7.44 6.83
CA PRO A 129 -7.29 8.75 6.91
C PRO A 129 -8.34 9.86 6.99
N ASP A 130 -8.04 10.93 7.72
CA ASP A 130 -8.89 12.11 7.75
C ASP A 130 -8.88 12.81 6.38
N ARG A 131 -10.02 13.41 6.02
CA ARG A 131 -10.10 14.31 4.86
C ARG A 131 -9.75 15.72 5.30
N MET A 132 -8.76 16.31 4.65
CA MET A 132 -8.32 17.68 4.89
C MET A 132 -8.18 18.41 3.57
N ASP A 133 -8.71 19.63 3.51
CA ASP A 133 -8.70 20.44 2.29
C ASP A 133 -7.38 21.18 2.11
N GLU A 134 -6.78 21.67 3.20
CA GLU A 134 -5.53 22.42 3.16
C GLU A 134 -4.46 21.79 4.04
N LEU A 135 -3.36 21.37 3.44
CA LEU A 135 -2.15 20.90 4.13
C LEU A 135 -0.91 21.50 3.46
N ASP A 136 -0.17 22.27 4.23
CA ASP A 136 1.12 22.84 3.81
C ASP A 136 2.30 22.04 4.42
N ASN A 137 2.25 20.72 4.22
CA ASN A 137 3.24 19.79 4.79
C ASN A 137 4.22 19.28 3.73
N PHE A 138 3.95 19.57 2.45
CA PHE A 138 4.77 19.13 1.34
C PHE A 138 5.36 20.32 0.59
N LEU A 139 6.67 20.36 0.47
CA LEU A 139 7.31 21.23 -0.49
C LEU A 139 7.21 20.66 -1.91
N PRO A 140 7.44 21.48 -2.97
CA PRO A 140 7.47 20.98 -4.35
C PRO A 140 8.40 19.77 -4.53
N GLU A 141 9.57 19.77 -3.88
CA GLU A 141 10.56 18.72 -3.94
C GLU A 141 10.07 17.43 -3.28
N ASP A 142 9.30 17.53 -2.20
CA ASP A 142 8.72 16.37 -1.51
C ASP A 142 7.68 15.68 -2.40
N LYS A 143 6.85 16.48 -3.09
CA LYS A 143 5.87 16.00 -4.07
C LYS A 143 6.56 15.33 -5.26
N ALA A 144 7.62 15.96 -5.79
CA ALA A 144 8.41 15.40 -6.87
C ALA A 144 9.06 14.08 -6.46
N ALA A 145 9.68 14.01 -5.28
CA ALA A 145 10.30 12.79 -4.77
C ALA A 145 9.29 11.64 -4.60
N ALA A 146 8.08 11.93 -4.11
CA ALA A 146 7.00 10.94 -4.00
C ALA A 146 6.57 10.42 -5.37
N ARG A 147 6.37 11.32 -6.35
CA ARG A 147 6.05 10.98 -7.73
C ARG A 147 7.14 10.14 -8.38
N ASP A 148 8.40 10.57 -8.28
CA ASP A 148 9.54 9.88 -8.88
C ASP A 148 9.71 8.48 -8.30
N PHE A 149 9.53 8.30 -6.98
CA PHE A 149 9.50 6.98 -6.36
C PHE A 149 8.43 6.08 -6.99
N LEU A 150 7.20 6.58 -7.16
CA LEU A 150 6.11 5.80 -7.73
C LEU A 150 6.34 5.47 -9.21
N LEU A 151 6.96 6.37 -9.98
CA LEU A 151 7.36 6.10 -11.35
C LEU A 151 8.46 5.03 -11.44
N GLU A 152 9.42 5.06 -10.52
CA GLU A 152 10.53 4.11 -10.50
C GLU A 152 10.08 2.69 -10.16
N ILE A 153 9.06 2.53 -9.29
CA ILE A 153 8.52 1.21 -8.94
C ILE A 153 7.51 0.67 -9.94
N LYS A 154 6.86 1.52 -10.74
CA LYS A 154 5.81 1.11 -11.69
C LYS A 154 6.22 -0.05 -12.61
N PRO A 155 7.44 -0.09 -13.18
CA PRO A 155 7.89 -1.20 -14.01
C PRO A 155 8.00 -2.56 -13.31
N LEU A 156 7.92 -2.60 -11.96
CA LEU A 156 7.90 -3.84 -11.20
C LEU A 156 6.55 -4.56 -11.30
N PHE A 157 5.50 -3.85 -11.71
CA PHE A 157 4.11 -4.31 -11.72
C PHE A 157 3.45 -4.14 -13.11
N PRO A 158 3.96 -4.81 -14.16
CA PRO A 158 3.54 -4.56 -15.54
C PRO A 158 2.16 -5.12 -15.92
N LEU A 159 1.62 -6.04 -15.11
CA LEU A 159 0.37 -6.76 -15.44
C LEU A 159 -0.89 -6.11 -14.86
N ILE A 160 -0.78 -4.96 -14.22
CA ILE A 160 -1.95 -4.33 -13.59
C ILE A 160 -2.88 -3.76 -14.66
N GLU A 161 -4.10 -4.27 -14.67
CA GLU A 161 -5.21 -3.73 -15.44
C GLU A 161 -6.45 -3.59 -14.55
N ILE A 162 -7.04 -2.40 -14.52
CA ILE A 162 -8.20 -2.10 -13.68
C ILE A 162 -9.49 -2.50 -14.42
N PRO A 163 -10.32 -3.36 -13.83
CA PRO A 163 -11.60 -3.76 -14.43
C PRO A 163 -12.54 -2.56 -14.61
N ALA A 164 -13.14 -2.45 -15.80
CA ALA A 164 -14.02 -1.32 -16.12
C ALA A 164 -15.28 -1.25 -15.24
N PHE A 165 -15.81 -2.41 -14.83
CA PHE A 165 -17.02 -2.48 -14.00
C PHE A 165 -16.83 -1.92 -12.58
N TRP A 166 -15.60 -1.66 -12.15
CA TRP A 166 -15.36 -1.00 -10.86
C TRP A 166 -15.93 0.43 -10.81
N ASP A 167 -16.24 1.03 -11.97
CA ASP A 167 -16.90 2.34 -12.06
C ASP A 167 -18.44 2.24 -12.03
N ASP A 168 -19.01 1.03 -12.11
CA ASP A 168 -20.45 0.76 -12.04
C ASP A 168 -20.90 0.64 -10.57
N ASP A 169 -22.20 0.80 -10.33
CA ASP A 169 -22.76 0.73 -8.96
C ASP A 169 -22.47 -0.60 -8.27
N GLU A 170 -22.56 -1.72 -9.00
CA GLU A 170 -22.26 -3.06 -8.48
C GLU A 170 -20.77 -3.18 -8.09
N GLY A 171 -19.87 -2.71 -8.94
CA GLY A 171 -18.43 -2.74 -8.68
C GLY A 171 -18.03 -1.86 -7.49
N ILE A 172 -18.65 -0.68 -7.38
CA ILE A 172 -18.44 0.23 -6.25
C ILE A 172 -18.86 -0.43 -4.93
N GLU A 173 -20.05 -1.02 -4.87
CA GLU A 173 -20.54 -1.70 -3.66
C GLU A 173 -19.69 -2.93 -3.31
N LEU A 174 -19.23 -3.68 -4.30
CA LEU A 174 -18.34 -4.81 -4.11
C LEU A 174 -16.98 -4.38 -3.53
N ILE A 175 -16.38 -3.32 -4.07
CA ILE A 175 -15.14 -2.75 -3.53
C ILE A 175 -15.34 -2.30 -2.09
N LYS A 176 -16.40 -1.58 -1.77
CA LYS A 176 -16.72 -1.15 -0.41
C LYS A 176 -16.84 -2.34 0.54
N HIS A 177 -17.53 -3.39 0.12
CA HIS A 177 -17.72 -4.59 0.93
C HIS A 177 -16.39 -5.32 1.20
N LEU A 178 -15.59 -5.55 0.16
CA LEU A 178 -14.34 -6.31 0.27
C LEU A 178 -13.16 -5.48 0.82
N SER A 179 -13.24 -4.16 0.74
CA SER A 179 -12.17 -3.27 1.20
C SER A 179 -11.79 -3.48 2.67
N TRP A 180 -12.74 -3.83 3.53
CA TRP A 180 -12.48 -4.12 4.95
C TRP A 180 -11.58 -5.35 5.15
N TYR A 181 -11.83 -6.43 4.39
CA TYR A 181 -10.99 -7.63 4.44
C TYR A 181 -9.58 -7.34 3.90
N ILE A 182 -9.53 -6.59 2.80
CA ILE A 182 -8.26 -6.21 2.18
C ILE A 182 -7.49 -5.26 3.10
N SER A 183 -8.14 -4.31 3.76
CA SER A 183 -7.52 -3.40 4.75
C SER A 183 -6.86 -4.17 5.91
N ALA A 184 -7.52 -5.21 6.44
CA ALA A 184 -6.91 -6.06 7.46
C ALA A 184 -5.62 -6.73 6.96
N THR A 185 -5.57 -7.15 5.70
CA THR A 185 -4.36 -7.74 5.12
C THR A 185 -3.27 -6.69 4.83
N VAL A 186 -3.64 -5.43 4.55
CA VAL A 186 -2.69 -4.30 4.47
C VAL A 186 -1.97 -4.12 5.81
N VAL A 187 -2.72 -4.09 6.92
CA VAL A 187 -2.15 -3.99 8.29
C VAL A 187 -1.18 -5.13 8.58
N LEU A 188 -1.56 -6.36 8.24
CA LEU A 188 -0.70 -7.54 8.46
C LEU A 188 0.57 -7.50 7.59
N ALA A 189 0.45 -7.04 6.35
CA ALA A 189 1.59 -6.88 5.46
C ALA A 189 2.56 -5.82 5.98
N ASP A 190 2.05 -4.68 6.47
CA ASP A 190 2.86 -3.62 7.07
C ASP A 190 3.57 -4.10 8.34
N TRP A 191 2.86 -4.72 9.28
CA TRP A 191 3.48 -5.25 10.51
C TRP A 191 4.58 -6.26 10.23
N THR A 192 4.37 -7.13 9.23
CA THR A 192 5.38 -8.13 8.89
C THR A 192 6.56 -7.49 8.14
N GLY A 193 6.28 -6.60 7.18
CA GLY A 193 7.27 -5.85 6.41
C GLY A 193 8.09 -4.87 7.27
N SER A 194 7.57 -4.45 8.43
CA SER A 194 8.27 -3.64 9.42
C SER A 194 9.23 -4.46 10.31
N SER A 195 9.17 -5.79 10.26
CA SER A 195 9.98 -6.65 11.12
C SER A 195 11.45 -6.68 10.67
N THR A 196 12.33 -6.09 11.47
CA THR A 196 13.80 -6.11 11.21
C THR A 196 14.40 -7.51 11.24
N ARG A 197 13.69 -8.49 11.80
CA ARG A 197 14.08 -9.92 11.77
C ARG A 197 14.06 -10.47 10.34
N PHE A 198 13.08 -10.07 9.53
CA PHE A 198 12.92 -10.56 8.15
C PHE A 198 13.41 -9.55 7.13
N PHE A 199 13.25 -8.27 7.42
CA PHE A 199 13.61 -7.15 6.55
C PHE A 199 14.64 -6.24 7.24
N PRO A 200 15.91 -6.71 7.38
CA PRO A 200 16.97 -5.93 7.99
C PRO A 200 17.26 -4.68 7.15
N ARG A 201 17.60 -3.59 7.82
CA ARG A 201 17.96 -2.33 7.16
C ARG A 201 19.12 -2.55 6.18
N VAL A 202 19.02 -1.94 5.00
CA VAL A 202 20.06 -2.03 3.97
C VAL A 202 21.08 -0.92 4.19
N ALA A 203 22.33 -1.31 4.36
CA ALA A 203 23.43 -0.37 4.60
C ALA A 203 24.01 0.25 3.30
N HIS A 204 23.72 -0.35 2.13
CA HIS A 204 24.31 0.06 0.87
C HIS A 204 23.25 0.39 -0.17
N PRO A 205 23.51 1.38 -1.05
CA PRO A 205 22.65 1.66 -2.19
C PRO A 205 22.47 0.40 -3.07
N MET A 206 21.25 0.18 -3.52
CA MET A 206 20.87 -0.91 -4.41
C MET A 206 19.86 -0.35 -5.43
N ASP A 207 19.88 -0.86 -6.66
CA ASP A 207 18.83 -0.53 -7.62
C ASP A 207 17.48 -1.15 -7.19
N ILE A 208 16.40 -0.57 -7.69
CA ILE A 208 15.05 -0.94 -7.22
C ILE A 208 14.66 -2.36 -7.62
N LYS A 209 15.14 -2.86 -8.78
CA LYS A 209 14.86 -4.23 -9.23
C LYS A 209 15.59 -5.26 -8.37
N GLY A 210 16.87 -5.02 -8.08
CA GLY A 210 17.66 -5.86 -7.20
C GLY A 210 17.07 -5.88 -5.79
N TYR A 211 16.61 -4.73 -5.29
CA TYR A 211 15.92 -4.67 -3.99
C TYR A 211 14.62 -5.46 -4.01
N TRP A 212 13.79 -5.31 -5.06
CA TRP A 212 12.55 -6.07 -5.20
C TRP A 212 12.77 -7.59 -5.16
N GLN A 213 13.76 -8.09 -5.88
CA GLN A 213 14.11 -9.51 -5.84
C GLN A 213 14.54 -9.97 -4.46
N LYS A 214 15.38 -9.18 -3.79
CA LYS A 214 15.82 -9.47 -2.42
C LYS A 214 14.64 -9.51 -1.45
N THR A 215 13.78 -8.52 -1.47
CA THR A 215 12.67 -8.43 -0.52
C THR A 215 11.62 -9.52 -0.75
N LEU A 216 11.43 -10.01 -1.99
CA LEU A 216 10.61 -11.19 -2.27
C LEU A 216 11.15 -12.45 -1.58
N ILE A 217 12.46 -12.65 -1.57
CA ILE A 217 13.08 -13.78 -0.84
C ILE A 217 12.85 -13.62 0.66
N GLN A 218 12.99 -12.42 1.18
CA GLN A 218 12.76 -12.11 2.59
C GLN A 218 11.30 -12.35 3.00
N ALA A 219 10.35 -11.90 2.18
CA ALA A 219 8.92 -12.13 2.39
C ALA A 219 8.56 -13.63 2.32
N GLN A 220 9.20 -14.38 1.42
CA GLN A 220 9.07 -15.84 1.34
C GLN A 220 9.51 -16.52 2.66
N ASN A 221 10.63 -16.08 3.23
CA ASN A 221 11.14 -16.58 4.51
C ASN A 221 10.19 -16.21 5.66
N ALA A 222 9.68 -14.97 5.69
CA ALA A 222 8.72 -14.52 6.70
C ALA A 222 7.46 -15.40 6.69
N LEU A 223 6.87 -15.67 5.51
CA LEU A 223 5.69 -16.52 5.37
C LEU A 223 5.95 -18.01 5.60
N THR A 224 7.21 -18.43 5.59
CA THR A 224 7.57 -19.80 5.98
C THR A 224 7.58 -19.95 7.49
N VAL A 225 8.07 -18.93 8.20
CA VAL A 225 8.11 -18.89 9.68
C VAL A 225 6.72 -18.61 10.26
N PHE A 226 5.99 -17.67 9.65
CA PHE A 226 4.63 -17.30 10.02
C PHE A 226 3.68 -17.56 8.85
N PRO A 227 3.25 -18.82 8.65
CA PRO A 227 2.29 -19.12 7.60
C PRO A 227 0.94 -18.49 7.98
N LEU A 228 0.64 -17.35 7.36
CA LEU A 228 -0.62 -16.61 7.54
C LEU A 228 -1.79 -17.42 6.95
N LYS A 229 -2.18 -18.48 7.67
CA LYS A 229 -3.30 -19.36 7.31
C LYS A 229 -4.38 -19.24 8.36
N ALA A 230 -5.62 -19.14 7.92
CA ALA A 230 -6.75 -19.29 8.80
C ALA A 230 -6.66 -20.68 9.46
N LYS A 231 -6.57 -20.73 10.79
CA LYS A 231 -6.81 -21.96 11.53
C LYS A 231 -8.31 -22.13 11.62
N VAL A 232 -8.86 -23.03 10.83
CA VAL A 232 -10.23 -23.49 11.02
C VAL A 232 -10.22 -24.37 12.26
N ALA A 233 -10.54 -23.79 13.41
CA ALA A 233 -10.89 -24.61 14.57
C ALA A 233 -12.21 -25.31 14.27
N PRO A 234 -12.35 -26.60 14.53
CA PRO A 234 -13.64 -27.26 14.42
C PRO A 234 -14.63 -26.51 15.32
N PHE A 235 -15.68 -25.95 14.72
CA PHE A 235 -16.73 -25.29 15.47
C PHE A 235 -17.63 -26.36 16.13
N ASN A 236 -17.38 -26.63 17.39
CA ASN A 236 -18.16 -27.57 18.18
C ASN A 236 -19.30 -26.91 18.97
N GLY A 237 -19.79 -25.78 18.49
CA GLY A 237 -20.85 -25.00 19.09
C GLY A 237 -20.34 -23.82 19.94
N ILE A 238 -21.25 -22.89 20.22
CA ILE A 238 -20.97 -21.63 20.94
C ILE A 238 -20.33 -21.83 22.31
N ASN A 239 -20.75 -22.94 23.01
CA ASN A 239 -20.26 -23.28 24.35
C ASN A 239 -18.75 -23.65 24.38
N THR A 240 -18.12 -23.89 23.24
CA THR A 240 -16.66 -24.11 23.17
C THR A 240 -15.86 -22.80 23.04
N LEU A 241 -16.52 -21.71 22.69
CA LEU A 241 -15.92 -20.37 22.59
C LEU A 241 -16.02 -19.61 23.93
N PHE A 242 -17.02 -19.94 24.72
CA PHE A 242 -17.28 -19.31 26.04
C PHE A 242 -17.55 -20.43 27.06
N PRO A 243 -16.48 -21.04 27.64
CA PRO A 243 -16.60 -22.07 28.67
C PRO A 243 -17.19 -21.51 29.98
#